data_60a19be90b7b90f2ca85f0af591c2851
#
_entry.id   60a19be90b7b90f2ca85f0af591c2851
#
_cell.length_a   1.000
_cell.length_b   1.000
_cell.length_c   1.000
_cell.angle_alpha   90.00
_cell.angle_beta   90.00
_cell.angle_gamma   90.00
#
_symmetry.space_group_name_H-M   'P 1'
#
loop_
_entity.id
_entity.type
_entity.pdbx_description
1 polymer ?
#
loop_
_entity_poly.entity_id
_entity_poly.type
_entity_poly.pdbx_seq_one_letter_code
_entity_poly.pdbx_strand_id
1 'polypeptide(L)'
;GQVMDELGEYFSTRGLTYLSGQRELLRDTVRLMLGEAEKPVTTIPLLPGMGKSTLVRALVKVLTREFVRMSDYAKSLGGVILVVEKTAEAYELRDLIQENAPNRDLVRVLESPNDFNIAHGGCQRSDVQTRAECPGKDCPQAAECRLLHAADKANQTPFLVFMHARYDQYYIENLSALREWSSGEETIYTRKLLI
;
A
#
# COMPACT_ATOMS: atom_id res chain seq x y z
N GLY A 1 -4.85 -20.91 6.45
CA GLY A 1 -5.69 -19.97 5.71
C GLY A 1 -4.95 -19.41 4.50
N GLN A 2 -5.66 -18.72 3.64
CA GLN A 2 -5.24 -18.30 2.29
C GLN A 2 -3.83 -17.66 2.20
N VAL A 3 -3.43 -16.82 3.15
CA VAL A 3 -2.08 -16.21 3.15
C VAL A 3 -0.98 -17.24 3.33
N MET A 4 -1.20 -18.25 4.18
CA MET A 4 -0.24 -19.34 4.38
C MET A 4 -0.18 -20.28 3.17
N ASP A 5 -1.27 -20.42 2.43
CA ASP A 5 -1.34 -21.20 1.21
C ASP A 5 -0.55 -20.52 0.09
N GLU A 6 -0.70 -19.18 -0.09
CA GLU A 6 0.12 -18.37 -1.01
C GLU A 6 1.60 -18.42 -0.66
N LEU A 7 1.95 -18.37 0.64
CA LEU A 7 3.33 -18.54 1.08
C LEU A 7 3.87 -19.94 0.75
N GLY A 8 3.08 -20.98 0.98
CA GLY A 8 3.46 -22.35 0.66
C GLY A 8 3.72 -22.54 -0.83
N GLU A 9 2.89 -21.98 -1.69
CA GLU A 9 3.09 -21.97 -3.13
C GLU A 9 4.37 -21.23 -3.54
N TYR A 10 4.61 -20.05 -2.97
CA TYR A 10 5.83 -19.28 -3.23
C TYR A 10 7.10 -20.06 -2.87
N PHE A 11 7.11 -20.72 -1.69
CA PHE A 11 8.25 -21.53 -1.28
C PHE A 11 8.44 -22.76 -2.19
N SER A 12 7.34 -23.47 -2.49
CA SER A 12 7.36 -24.65 -3.33
C SER A 12 7.86 -24.37 -4.76
N THR A 13 7.40 -23.32 -5.39
CA THR A 13 7.81 -22.93 -6.76
C THR A 13 9.28 -22.56 -6.89
N ARG A 14 9.93 -22.19 -5.77
CA ARG A 14 11.37 -21.88 -5.69
C ARG A 14 12.22 -22.99 -5.11
N GLY A 15 11.65 -24.16 -4.85
CA GLY A 15 12.35 -25.26 -4.21
C GLY A 15 12.83 -24.92 -2.80
N LEU A 16 12.18 -23.96 -2.12
CA LEU A 16 12.50 -23.57 -0.75
C LEU A 16 11.63 -24.35 0.23
N THR A 17 12.18 -24.57 1.43
CA THR A 17 11.47 -25.18 2.54
C THR A 17 11.48 -24.23 3.75
N TYR A 18 10.45 -24.33 4.59
CA TYR A 18 10.43 -23.58 5.84
C TYR A 18 11.54 -24.07 6.79
N LEU A 19 12.20 -23.13 7.44
CA LEU A 19 13.04 -23.45 8.59
C LEU A 19 12.16 -23.92 9.77
N SER A 20 12.77 -24.66 10.71
CA SER A 20 12.08 -25.10 11.92
C SER A 20 11.43 -23.92 12.64
N GLY A 21 10.14 -24.01 12.95
CA GLY A 21 9.36 -22.95 13.60
C GLY A 21 9.01 -21.74 12.72
N GLN A 22 9.59 -21.58 11.52
CA GLN A 22 9.33 -20.44 10.66
C GLN A 22 7.87 -20.35 10.21
N ARG A 23 7.27 -21.48 9.89
CA ARG A 23 5.86 -21.54 9.45
C ARG A 23 4.89 -21.08 10.53
N GLU A 24 5.11 -21.52 11.77
CA GLU A 24 4.32 -21.10 12.93
C GLU A 24 4.46 -19.61 13.19
N LEU A 25 5.69 -19.12 13.19
CA LEU A 25 5.98 -17.68 13.39
C LEU A 25 5.31 -16.81 12.33
N LEU A 26 5.41 -17.18 11.05
CA LEU A 26 4.74 -16.45 9.96
C LEU A 26 3.22 -16.51 10.08
N ARG A 27 2.66 -17.64 10.47
CA ARG A 27 1.21 -17.77 10.71
C ARG A 27 0.74 -16.88 11.85
N ASP A 28 1.46 -16.83 12.96
CA ASP A 28 1.11 -15.99 14.10
C ASP A 28 1.29 -14.51 13.75
N THR A 29 2.29 -14.17 12.95
CA THR A 29 2.45 -12.84 12.37
C THR A 29 1.22 -12.43 11.55
N VAL A 30 0.72 -13.29 10.66
CA VAL A 30 -0.50 -13.02 9.88
C VAL A 30 -1.71 -12.77 10.77
N ARG A 31 -1.89 -13.55 11.83
CA ARG A 31 -2.98 -13.36 12.79
C ARG A 31 -2.91 -12.01 13.45
N LEU A 32 -1.72 -11.61 13.91
CA LEU A 32 -1.51 -10.28 14.51
C LEU A 32 -1.80 -9.16 13.52
N MET A 33 -1.33 -9.27 12.27
CA MET A 33 -1.57 -8.27 11.23
C MET A 33 -3.05 -8.15 10.85
N LEU A 34 -3.81 -9.23 10.90
CA LEU A 34 -5.22 -9.26 10.50
C LEU A 34 -6.21 -8.97 11.64
N GLY A 35 -5.74 -8.52 12.79
CA GLY A 35 -6.60 -7.95 13.82
C GLY A 35 -6.83 -8.84 15.05
N GLU A 36 -6.08 -9.92 15.21
CA GLU A 36 -6.05 -10.67 16.50
C GLU A 36 -5.20 -9.95 17.57
N ALA A 37 -4.64 -8.77 17.22
CA ALA A 37 -3.86 -7.96 18.16
C ALA A 37 -4.78 -7.11 19.04
N GLU A 38 -4.65 -7.25 20.34
CA GLU A 38 -5.38 -6.42 21.33
C GLU A 38 -4.90 -4.96 21.37
N LYS A 39 -3.74 -4.67 20.75
CA LYS A 39 -3.09 -3.35 20.77
C LYS A 39 -3.20 -2.66 19.41
N PRO A 40 -3.39 -1.32 19.39
CA PRO A 40 -3.50 -0.56 18.14
C PRO A 40 -2.20 -0.56 17.30
N VAL A 41 -1.06 -0.82 17.94
CA VAL A 41 0.24 -0.95 17.27
C VAL A 41 0.94 -2.20 17.78
N THR A 42 1.35 -3.07 16.85
CA THR A 42 2.10 -4.29 17.17
C THR A 42 3.40 -4.31 16.39
N THR A 43 4.52 -4.37 17.10
CA THR A 43 5.84 -4.57 16.49
C THR A 43 6.14 -6.06 16.41
N ILE A 44 6.47 -6.53 15.21
CA ILE A 44 6.77 -7.93 14.95
C ILE A 44 8.27 -8.06 14.65
N PRO A 45 9.09 -8.51 15.60
CA PRO A 45 10.54 -8.59 15.45
C PRO A 45 10.94 -9.84 14.64
N LEU A 46 10.76 -9.80 13.33
CA LEU A 46 11.26 -10.85 12.45
C LEU A 46 12.72 -10.59 12.05
N LEU A 47 13.57 -11.59 12.19
CA LEU A 47 14.98 -11.52 11.77
C LEU A 47 15.08 -11.35 10.23
N PRO A 48 16.19 -10.77 9.74
CA PRO A 48 16.50 -10.78 8.30
C PRO A 48 16.47 -12.22 7.75
N GLY A 49 15.94 -12.39 6.54
CA GLY A 49 15.82 -13.71 5.92
C GLY A 49 14.63 -14.56 6.36
N MET A 50 13.86 -14.15 7.36
CA MET A 50 12.67 -14.89 7.84
C MET A 50 11.45 -14.78 6.91
N GLY A 51 11.56 -14.11 5.76
CA GLY A 51 10.49 -14.05 4.76
C GLY A 51 9.49 -12.91 4.95
N LYS A 52 9.86 -11.81 5.64
CA LYS A 52 8.98 -10.64 5.84
C LYS A 52 8.38 -10.11 4.55
N SER A 53 9.20 -9.77 3.57
CA SER A 53 8.75 -9.23 2.29
C SER A 53 7.87 -10.22 1.53
N THR A 54 8.19 -11.51 1.60
CA THR A 54 7.37 -12.58 1.00
C THR A 54 6.01 -12.68 1.68
N LEU A 55 5.99 -12.55 3.01
CA LEU A 55 4.75 -12.53 3.80
C LEU A 55 3.86 -11.35 3.41
N VAL A 56 4.43 -10.15 3.33
CA VAL A 56 3.69 -8.94 2.92
C VAL A 56 3.13 -9.12 1.51
N ARG A 57 3.91 -9.65 0.57
CA ARG A 57 3.44 -9.91 -0.80
C ARG A 57 2.29 -10.94 -0.83
N ALA A 58 2.39 -12.03 -0.08
CA ALA A 58 1.33 -13.02 0.01
C ALA A 58 0.04 -12.42 0.63
N LEU A 59 0.19 -11.63 1.68
CA LEU A 59 -0.91 -10.92 2.31
C LEU A 59 -1.58 -9.94 1.34
N VAL A 60 -0.80 -9.12 0.64
CA VAL A 60 -1.30 -8.15 -0.35
C VAL A 60 -2.07 -8.87 -1.47
N LYS A 61 -1.59 -9.99 -1.99
CA LYS A 61 -2.33 -10.79 -2.99
C LYS A 61 -3.70 -11.24 -2.49
N VAL A 62 -3.75 -11.80 -1.28
CA VAL A 62 -5.01 -12.27 -0.69
C VAL A 62 -5.97 -11.11 -0.47
N LEU A 63 -5.49 -10.02 0.12
CA LEU A 63 -6.31 -8.83 0.35
C LEU A 63 -6.81 -8.22 -0.97
N THR A 64 -5.98 -8.17 -2.01
CA THR A 64 -6.40 -7.71 -3.34
C THR A 64 -7.59 -8.52 -3.87
N ARG A 65 -7.54 -9.84 -3.77
CA ARG A 65 -8.66 -10.71 -4.19
C ARG A 65 -9.92 -10.46 -3.37
N GLU A 66 -9.78 -10.22 -2.07
CA GLU A 66 -10.92 -9.89 -1.19
C GLU A 66 -11.54 -8.54 -1.57
N PHE A 67 -10.73 -7.52 -1.89
CA PHE A 67 -11.23 -6.22 -2.36
C PHE A 67 -11.81 -6.26 -3.77
N VAL A 68 -11.29 -7.11 -4.66
CA VAL A 68 -11.91 -7.36 -5.98
C VAL A 68 -13.33 -7.89 -5.82
N ARG A 69 -13.56 -8.77 -4.86
CA ARG A 69 -14.87 -9.39 -4.58
C ARG A 69 -15.74 -8.50 -3.69
N MET A 70 -15.18 -7.46 -3.08
CA MET A 70 -15.84 -6.67 -2.03
C MET A 70 -16.47 -7.54 -0.96
N SER A 71 -15.70 -8.54 -0.49
CA SER A 71 -16.13 -9.45 0.56
C SER A 71 -16.48 -8.71 1.85
N ASP A 72 -17.28 -9.34 2.73
CA ASP A 72 -17.59 -8.74 4.03
C ASP A 72 -16.35 -8.49 4.87
N TYR A 73 -15.32 -9.34 4.70
CA TYR A 73 -14.02 -9.11 5.31
C TYR A 73 -13.33 -7.84 4.76
N ALA A 74 -13.29 -7.65 3.44
CA ALA A 74 -12.74 -6.45 2.83
C ALA A 74 -13.49 -5.18 3.28
N LYS A 75 -14.81 -5.22 3.33
CA LYS A 75 -15.65 -4.12 3.83
C LYS A 75 -15.36 -3.82 5.31
N SER A 76 -15.20 -4.84 6.14
CA SER A 76 -14.88 -4.68 7.56
C SER A 76 -13.49 -4.10 7.80
N LEU A 77 -12.51 -4.49 6.97
CA LEU A 77 -11.14 -3.97 6.97
C LEU A 77 -11.08 -2.53 6.47
N GLY A 78 -11.95 -2.18 5.52
CA GLY A 78 -12.09 -0.86 4.94
C GLY A 78 -10.96 -0.45 4.00
N GLY A 79 -9.75 -0.98 4.12
CA GLY A 79 -8.61 -0.70 3.25
C GLY A 79 -7.28 -0.86 3.95
N VAL A 80 -6.19 -0.63 3.20
CA VAL A 80 -4.82 -0.91 3.61
C VAL A 80 -3.91 0.26 3.29
N ILE A 81 -3.05 0.62 4.23
CA ILE A 81 -1.92 1.52 4.03
C ILE A 81 -0.64 0.69 4.12
N LEU A 82 0.18 0.74 3.07
CA LEU A 82 1.48 0.06 2.99
C LEU A 82 2.58 1.13 3.05
N VAL A 83 3.50 0.98 3.99
CA VAL A 83 4.64 1.90 4.16
C VAL A 83 5.92 1.17 3.83
N VAL A 84 6.68 1.66 2.85
CA VAL A 84 7.91 1.06 2.36
C VAL A 84 9.09 2.02 2.41
N GLU A 85 10.30 1.48 2.41
CA GLU A 85 11.50 2.31 2.46
C GLU A 85 11.88 2.87 1.08
N LYS A 86 11.63 2.11 0.01
CA LYS A 86 12.13 2.41 -1.32
C LYS A 86 11.01 2.58 -2.33
N THR A 87 11.19 3.53 -3.23
CA THR A 87 10.30 3.77 -4.36
C THR A 87 10.08 2.51 -5.20
N ALA A 88 11.14 1.74 -5.45
CA ALA A 88 11.03 0.48 -6.19
C ALA A 88 10.07 -0.52 -5.54
N GLU A 89 10.11 -0.66 -4.20
CA GLU A 89 9.20 -1.53 -3.45
C GLU A 89 7.75 -1.07 -3.56
N ALA A 90 7.52 0.26 -3.56
CA ALA A 90 6.18 0.82 -3.73
C ALA A 90 5.59 0.42 -5.09
N TYR A 91 6.39 0.49 -6.15
CA TYR A 91 5.93 0.09 -7.49
C TYR A 91 5.77 -1.42 -7.63
N GLU A 92 6.64 -2.22 -7.02
CA GLU A 92 6.48 -3.67 -7.00
C GLU A 92 5.17 -4.09 -6.32
N LEU A 93 4.78 -3.42 -5.22
CA LEU A 93 3.50 -3.68 -4.56
C LEU A 93 2.31 -3.21 -5.40
N ARG A 94 2.42 -2.03 -6.05
CA ARG A 94 1.41 -1.56 -6.99
C ARG A 94 1.19 -2.57 -8.11
N ASP A 95 2.27 -3.00 -8.75
CA ASP A 95 2.21 -3.93 -9.88
C ASP A 95 1.61 -5.27 -9.45
N LEU A 96 1.99 -5.77 -8.28
CA LEU A 96 1.42 -6.97 -7.69
C LEU A 96 -0.10 -6.85 -7.47
N ILE A 97 -0.58 -5.70 -6.99
CA ILE A 97 -2.02 -5.44 -6.82
C ILE A 97 -2.71 -5.39 -8.19
N GLN A 98 -2.14 -4.68 -9.15
CA GLN A 98 -2.70 -4.54 -10.51
C GLN A 98 -2.76 -5.88 -11.26
N GLU A 99 -1.72 -6.71 -11.15
CA GLU A 99 -1.71 -8.08 -11.72
C GLU A 99 -2.83 -8.95 -11.16
N ASN A 100 -3.17 -8.80 -9.89
CA ASN A 100 -4.26 -9.55 -9.24
C ASN A 100 -5.64 -8.88 -9.39
N ALA A 101 -5.70 -7.67 -9.94
CA ALA A 101 -6.93 -6.91 -10.19
C ALA A 101 -6.85 -6.10 -11.50
N PRO A 102 -6.67 -6.75 -12.68
CA PRO A 102 -6.34 -6.04 -13.92
C PRO A 102 -7.42 -5.05 -14.40
N ASN A 103 -8.66 -5.27 -14.00
CA ASN A 103 -9.81 -4.45 -14.44
C ASN A 103 -10.28 -3.46 -13.35
N ARG A 104 -9.53 -3.28 -12.27
CA ARG A 104 -9.90 -2.40 -11.16
C ARG A 104 -8.72 -1.54 -10.72
N ASP A 105 -9.01 -0.30 -10.50
CA ASP A 105 -8.05 0.67 -9.95
C ASP A 105 -8.12 0.62 -8.42
N LEU A 106 -7.38 -0.30 -7.82
CA LEU A 106 -7.43 -0.56 -6.38
C LEU A 106 -6.28 0.09 -5.60
N VAL A 107 -5.27 0.66 -6.27
CA VAL A 107 -4.06 1.13 -5.58
C VAL A 107 -3.58 2.49 -6.09
N ARG A 108 -3.09 3.30 -5.15
CA ARG A 108 -2.30 4.50 -5.44
C ARG A 108 -0.99 4.47 -4.68
N VAL A 109 0.06 4.86 -5.40
CA VAL A 109 1.36 5.17 -4.81
C VAL A 109 1.42 6.68 -4.60
N LEU A 110 1.67 7.11 -3.36
CA LEU A 110 1.87 8.51 -3.01
C LEU A 110 3.37 8.82 -3.00
N GLU A 111 3.82 9.40 -4.09
CA GLU A 111 5.22 9.69 -4.38
C GLU A 111 5.66 11.03 -3.76
N SER A 112 6.97 11.17 -3.51
CA SER A 112 7.53 12.49 -3.26
C SER A 112 7.63 13.30 -4.57
N PRO A 113 7.59 14.64 -4.53
CA PRO A 113 7.78 15.43 -5.73
C PRO A 113 9.09 15.16 -6.47
N ASN A 114 10.16 14.89 -5.73
CA ASN A 114 11.47 14.59 -6.31
C ASN A 114 11.48 13.25 -7.05
N ASP A 115 10.93 12.20 -6.45
CA ASP A 115 10.82 10.88 -7.08
C ASP A 115 9.92 10.94 -8.31
N PHE A 116 8.85 11.70 -8.21
CA PHE A 116 7.88 11.88 -9.28
C PHE A 116 8.48 12.56 -10.52
N ASN A 117 9.33 13.59 -10.32
CA ASN A 117 9.99 14.27 -11.44
C ASN A 117 11.07 13.40 -12.11
N ILE A 118 11.84 12.66 -11.31
CA ILE A 118 13.00 11.89 -11.78
C ILE A 118 12.54 10.57 -12.42
N ALA A 119 11.66 9.83 -11.76
CA ALA A 119 11.33 8.46 -12.14
C ALA A 119 10.22 8.34 -13.20
N HIS A 120 9.28 9.30 -13.25
CA HIS A 120 8.02 9.11 -13.97
C HIS A 120 7.57 10.30 -14.82
N GLY A 121 8.40 11.33 -14.96
CA GLY A 121 8.06 12.51 -15.76
C GLY A 121 6.79 13.23 -15.28
N GLY A 122 6.57 13.24 -13.98
CA GLY A 122 5.31 13.67 -13.40
C GLY A 122 5.04 15.16 -13.50
N CYS A 123 6.04 16.00 -13.26
CA CYS A 123 5.95 17.43 -13.47
C CYS A 123 6.57 17.79 -14.81
N GLN A 124 5.80 18.38 -15.72
CA GLN A 124 6.28 18.80 -17.04
C GLN A 124 7.08 20.11 -16.99
N ARG A 125 7.17 20.74 -15.83
CA ARG A 125 7.90 21.99 -15.63
C ARG A 125 9.33 21.68 -15.16
N SER A 126 10.31 22.11 -15.96
CA SER A 126 11.74 21.96 -15.65
C SER A 126 12.22 22.88 -14.52
N ASP A 127 11.46 23.93 -14.21
CA ASP A 127 11.76 24.94 -13.18
C ASP A 127 11.22 24.55 -11.79
N VAL A 128 10.47 23.46 -11.66
CA VAL A 128 9.93 22.95 -10.40
C VAL A 128 10.69 21.70 -10.00
N GLN A 129 11.53 21.80 -8.99
CA GLN A 129 12.30 20.67 -8.45
C GLN A 129 11.78 20.17 -7.11
N THR A 130 11.05 21.01 -6.40
CA THR A 130 10.51 20.69 -5.08
C THR A 130 9.02 21.08 -5.00
N ARG A 131 8.31 20.49 -4.02
CA ARG A 131 6.91 20.87 -3.77
C ARG A 131 6.76 22.34 -3.33
N ALA A 132 7.75 22.89 -2.68
CA ALA A 132 7.75 24.30 -2.24
C ALA A 132 7.74 25.28 -3.43
N GLU A 133 8.33 24.86 -4.55
CA GLU A 133 8.36 25.64 -5.80
C GLU A 133 7.12 25.41 -6.66
N CYS A 134 6.30 24.42 -6.32
CA CYS A 134 5.11 24.08 -7.10
C CYS A 134 4.00 25.12 -6.83
N PRO A 135 3.51 25.83 -7.87
CA PRO A 135 2.43 26.80 -7.71
C PRO A 135 1.05 26.15 -7.39
N GLY A 136 1.00 24.83 -7.30
CA GLY A 136 -0.22 24.13 -6.93
C GLY A 136 -1.34 24.33 -7.95
N LYS A 137 -2.51 24.75 -7.47
CA LYS A 137 -3.70 24.99 -8.33
C LYS A 137 -3.52 26.13 -9.33
N ASP A 138 -2.56 27.03 -9.07
CA ASP A 138 -2.24 28.15 -9.96
C ASP A 138 -1.27 27.76 -11.09
N CYS A 139 -0.86 26.49 -11.16
CA CYS A 139 -0.05 25.98 -12.24
C CYS A 139 -0.87 25.94 -13.56
N PRO A 140 -0.32 26.45 -14.69
CA PRO A 140 -1.00 26.35 -15.98
C PRO A 140 -1.34 24.92 -16.40
N GLN A 141 -0.62 23.94 -15.86
CA GLN A 141 -0.80 22.51 -16.12
C GLN A 141 -1.53 21.80 -14.97
N ALA A 142 -2.17 22.52 -14.06
CA ALA A 142 -2.81 21.96 -12.88
C ALA A 142 -3.85 20.87 -13.23
N ALA A 143 -4.62 21.08 -14.30
CA ALA A 143 -5.67 20.14 -14.72
C ALA A 143 -5.14 18.75 -15.10
N GLU A 144 -3.90 18.65 -15.60
CA GLU A 144 -3.27 17.41 -16.02
C GLU A 144 -2.21 16.91 -15.01
N CYS A 145 -2.01 17.64 -13.94
CA CYS A 145 -0.94 17.37 -12.98
C CYS A 145 -1.25 16.16 -12.10
N ARG A 146 -0.51 15.08 -12.32
CA ARG A 146 -0.64 13.85 -11.52
C ARG A 146 -0.36 14.07 -10.03
N LEU A 147 0.53 15.02 -9.68
CA LEU A 147 0.84 15.34 -8.28
C LEU A 147 -0.37 15.96 -7.55
N LEU A 148 -1.06 16.88 -8.21
CA LEU A 148 -2.23 17.54 -7.62
C LEU A 148 -3.42 16.57 -7.51
N HIS A 149 -3.57 15.68 -8.50
CA HIS A 149 -4.67 14.72 -8.52
C HIS A 149 -4.34 13.39 -7.80
N ALA A 150 -3.08 13.16 -7.40
CA ALA A 150 -2.73 11.94 -6.68
C ALA A 150 -3.46 11.84 -5.33
N ALA A 151 -3.59 12.95 -4.62
CA ALA A 151 -4.32 13.00 -3.35
C ALA A 151 -5.83 12.78 -3.55
N ASP A 152 -6.41 13.42 -4.58
CA ASP A 152 -7.85 13.27 -4.90
C ASP A 152 -8.19 11.82 -5.27
N LYS A 153 -7.33 11.18 -6.06
CA LYS A 153 -7.49 9.77 -6.43
C LYS A 153 -7.16 8.80 -5.29
N ALA A 154 -6.34 9.21 -4.32
CA ALA A 154 -6.06 8.41 -3.14
C ALA A 154 -7.32 8.09 -2.35
N ASN A 155 -8.29 9.03 -2.34
CA ASN A 155 -9.57 8.83 -1.67
C ASN A 155 -10.56 7.94 -2.45
N GLN A 156 -10.14 7.38 -3.57
CA GLN A 156 -10.97 6.49 -4.40
C GLN A 156 -10.49 5.04 -4.42
N THR A 157 -9.41 4.71 -3.72
CA THR A 157 -8.80 3.38 -3.77
C THR A 157 -8.61 2.77 -2.38
N PRO A 158 -8.83 1.45 -2.20
CA PRO A 158 -8.64 0.79 -0.90
C PRO A 158 -7.18 0.70 -0.47
N PHE A 159 -6.23 0.61 -1.42
CA PHE A 159 -4.81 0.50 -1.11
C PHE A 159 -4.08 1.82 -1.36
N LEU A 160 -3.36 2.27 -0.33
CA LEU A 160 -2.37 3.34 -0.46
C LEU A 160 -0.98 2.78 -0.18
N VAL A 161 -0.02 3.16 -1.01
CA VAL A 161 1.39 2.85 -0.80
C VAL A 161 2.16 4.14 -0.60
N PHE A 162 2.88 4.24 0.51
CA PHE A 162 3.71 5.39 0.87
C PHE A 162 5.16 4.98 1.00
N MET A 163 6.06 5.88 0.67
CA MET A 163 7.43 5.82 1.18
C MET A 163 7.50 6.38 2.61
N HIS A 164 8.39 5.83 3.44
CA HIS A 164 8.54 6.20 4.85
C HIS A 164 8.60 7.71 5.07
N ALA A 165 9.48 8.40 4.35
CA ALA A 165 9.63 9.85 4.46
C ALA A 165 8.34 10.63 4.12
N ARG A 166 7.50 10.06 3.23
CA ARG A 166 6.23 10.66 2.87
C ARG A 166 5.14 10.38 3.88
N TYR A 167 5.15 9.18 4.46
CA TYR A 167 4.25 8.81 5.55
C TYR A 167 4.44 9.73 6.75
N ASP A 168 5.68 9.97 7.18
CA ASP A 168 5.99 10.86 8.29
C ASP A 168 5.48 12.28 8.05
N GLN A 169 5.65 12.82 6.85
CA GLN A 169 5.13 14.13 6.48
C GLN A 169 3.60 14.18 6.56
N TYR A 170 2.90 13.19 6.03
CA TYR A 170 1.44 13.15 6.07
C TYR A 170 0.89 12.83 7.46
N TYR A 171 1.59 12.04 8.26
CA TYR A 171 1.21 11.75 9.64
C TYR A 171 1.17 13.03 10.48
N ILE A 172 2.14 13.91 10.28
CA ILE A 172 2.22 15.19 10.98
C ILE A 172 1.16 16.19 10.44
N GLU A 173 0.93 16.21 9.13
CA GLU A 173 0.11 17.24 8.49
C GLU A 173 -1.40 16.88 8.38
N ASN A 174 -1.81 15.64 8.10
CA ASN A 174 -3.25 15.28 7.97
C ASN A 174 -3.51 13.81 7.61
N LEU A 175 -3.09 12.84 8.37
CA LEU A 175 -3.35 11.44 8.06
C LEU A 175 -4.85 11.06 8.05
N SER A 176 -5.68 11.82 8.76
CA SER A 176 -7.13 11.58 8.79
C SER A 176 -7.76 11.62 7.41
N ALA A 177 -7.34 12.55 6.54
CA ALA A 177 -7.86 12.68 5.17
C ALA A 177 -7.50 11.49 4.26
N LEU A 178 -6.43 10.76 4.56
CA LEU A 178 -6.00 9.59 3.78
C LEU A 178 -6.49 8.26 4.36
N ARG A 179 -7.12 8.29 5.52
CA ARG A 179 -7.74 7.08 6.10
C ARG A 179 -9.03 6.68 5.41
N GLU A 180 -9.72 7.62 4.79
CA GLU A 180 -11.03 7.39 4.20
C GLU A 180 -10.94 7.31 2.68
N TRP A 181 -11.79 6.49 2.09
CA TRP A 181 -11.96 6.40 0.64
C TRP A 181 -13.39 5.99 0.30
N SER A 182 -13.80 6.27 -0.94
CA SER A 182 -15.11 5.93 -1.47
C SER A 182 -14.94 5.29 -2.86
N SER A 183 -15.71 4.27 -3.15
CA SER A 183 -15.71 3.59 -4.45
C SER A 183 -16.55 4.32 -5.53
N GLY A 184 -16.93 5.56 -5.29
CA GLY A 184 -17.88 6.31 -6.13
C GLY A 184 -19.35 6.12 -5.75
N GLU A 185 -19.64 5.27 -4.78
CA GLU A 185 -20.93 5.14 -4.09
C GLU A 185 -20.94 6.03 -2.85
N GLU A 186 -22.11 6.23 -2.24
CA GLU A 186 -22.23 7.05 -1.01
C GLU A 186 -21.51 6.45 0.21
N THR A 187 -21.02 5.22 0.10
CA THR A 187 -20.36 4.53 1.20
C THR A 187 -18.91 4.97 1.35
N ILE A 188 -18.57 5.48 2.53
CA ILE A 188 -17.21 5.83 2.93
C ILE A 188 -16.63 4.68 3.74
N TYR A 189 -15.44 4.24 3.35
CA TYR A 189 -14.66 3.19 4.03
C TYR A 189 -13.46 3.79 4.74
N THR A 190 -13.15 3.31 5.94
CA THR A 190 -11.97 3.72 6.71
C THR A 190 -10.91 2.62 6.65
N ARG A 191 -9.71 2.93 6.15
CA ARG A 191 -8.56 2.00 6.13
C ARG A 191 -8.10 1.70 7.54
N LYS A 192 -8.18 0.45 7.96
CA LYS A 192 -7.85 0.02 9.33
C LYS A 192 -6.51 -0.69 9.44
N LEU A 193 -5.95 -1.16 8.32
CA LEU A 193 -4.68 -1.89 8.31
C LEU A 193 -3.55 -0.97 7.83
N LEU A 194 -2.50 -0.87 8.64
CA LEU A 194 -1.23 -0.22 8.33
C LEU A 194 -0.12 -1.28 8.43
N ILE A 195 0.69 -1.42 7.38
CA ILE A 195 1.80 -2.37 7.27
C ILE A 195 3.06 -1.64 6.84
#